data_bbdafc6c22eb3899a79f39838d2e4e15
#
_entry.id   bbdafc6c22eb3899a79f39838d2e4e15
#
_cell.length_a   1.000
_cell.length_b   1.000
_cell.length_c   1.000
_cell.angle_alpha   90.00
_cell.angle_beta   90.00
_cell.angle_gamma   90.00
#
_symmetry.space_group_name_H-M   'P 1'
#
loop_
_entity.id
_entity.type
_entity.pdbx_description
1 polymer ?
#
loop_
_entity_poly.entity_id
_entity_poly.type
_entity_poly.pdbx_seq_one_letter_code
_entity_poly.pdbx_strand_id
1 'polypeptide(L)'
;WDNVVTNIGPQFFHKDTLDIVKTDIKNSIAETSNLSTFEKATIIDDYIKTNFTVVKNNNAELSNMDYILKNKSASAFGILKTYSHYLYNLGIEYEIVITANRFLKKFDPEFFNPNQLQEFLIYLPNEEKYISPDRIEYRVGEAPFNILGNYGVYVVKNFDYYFSQIVQSDPNFSRINRTVDILFDTDLSIVTLTQSQEYTGHWSATSRAVLNFYPEQSIKEYEDYLTGSGIEDKVIESYEASNTELLQMEYNKPFITNSVITSESLVEEAGDDFIFQIGKVIGTQSELYQETKRINPIEMQYPNQYDYTISISIPPGFTAEGLTELNIDKSYKSVKGNKLCKFESNYRIENQTIIITIQEFYKSNEYDLNRYEEFREVINAASDFNKTSILLKKIL
;
A
#
# COMPACT_ATOMS: atom_id res chain seq x y z
N TRP A 1 -28.90 16.78 -1.39
CA TRP A 1 -28.14 16.04 -0.39
C TRP A 1 -28.88 15.95 0.94
N ASP A 2 -29.53 17.01 1.42
CA ASP A 2 -30.31 17.04 2.69
C ASP A 2 -31.23 15.83 2.81
N ASN A 3 -32.04 15.53 1.77
CA ASN A 3 -32.93 14.38 1.78
C ASN A 3 -32.20 13.03 1.89
N VAL A 4 -31.01 12.90 1.26
CA VAL A 4 -30.21 11.67 1.34
C VAL A 4 -29.71 11.49 2.76
N VAL A 5 -29.08 12.52 3.33
CA VAL A 5 -28.51 12.47 4.68
C VAL A 5 -29.56 12.28 5.76
N THR A 6 -30.72 12.98 5.65
CA THR A 6 -31.84 12.82 6.59
C THR A 6 -32.40 11.40 6.59
N ASN A 7 -32.40 10.72 5.45
CA ASN A 7 -32.91 9.35 5.34
C ASN A 7 -31.90 8.29 5.87
N ILE A 8 -30.60 8.50 5.64
CA ILE A 8 -29.59 7.51 6.04
C ILE A 8 -29.01 7.76 7.43
N GLY A 9 -28.87 9.02 7.84
CA GLY A 9 -28.26 9.40 9.13
C GLY A 9 -28.83 8.66 10.35
N PRO A 10 -30.17 8.57 10.51
CA PRO A 10 -30.77 7.83 11.63
C PRO A 10 -30.40 6.34 11.70
N GLN A 11 -29.88 5.77 10.62
CA GLN A 11 -29.46 4.37 10.58
C GLN A 11 -28.11 4.15 11.26
N PHE A 12 -27.29 5.20 11.36
CA PHE A 12 -25.91 5.12 11.86
C PHE A 12 -25.68 5.89 13.15
N PHE A 13 -26.48 6.93 13.43
CA PHE A 13 -26.33 7.73 14.64
C PHE A 13 -27.45 7.41 15.63
N HIS A 14 -27.11 6.78 16.74
CA HIS A 14 -28.04 6.21 17.69
C HIS A 14 -28.24 7.15 18.87
N LYS A 15 -29.46 7.15 19.44
CA LYS A 15 -29.77 7.83 20.70
C LYS A 15 -29.54 6.94 21.90
N ASP A 16 -29.72 5.63 21.72
CA ASP A 16 -29.56 4.61 22.74
C ASP A 16 -28.81 3.41 22.18
N THR A 17 -28.11 2.69 23.04
CA THR A 17 -27.46 1.45 22.68
C THR A 17 -28.43 0.28 22.77
N LEU A 18 -28.46 -0.55 21.75
CA LEU A 18 -29.23 -1.80 21.76
C LEU A 18 -28.69 -2.78 22.81
N ASP A 19 -29.55 -3.35 23.63
CA ASP A 19 -29.14 -4.28 24.71
C ASP A 19 -28.43 -5.53 24.16
N ILE A 20 -28.80 -5.96 22.97
CA ILE A 20 -28.13 -7.08 22.29
C ILE A 20 -26.66 -6.72 21.93
N VAL A 21 -26.39 -5.48 21.54
CA VAL A 21 -25.02 -4.98 21.26
C VAL A 21 -24.21 -4.87 22.56
N LYS A 22 -24.82 -4.32 23.62
CA LYS A 22 -24.16 -4.28 24.95
C LYS A 22 -23.75 -5.65 25.43
N THR A 23 -24.66 -6.62 25.26
CA THR A 23 -24.41 -8.01 25.67
C THR A 23 -23.30 -8.63 24.85
N ASP A 24 -23.30 -8.44 23.54
CA ASP A 24 -22.28 -8.98 22.65
C ASP A 24 -20.89 -8.37 22.96
N ILE A 25 -20.81 -7.05 23.14
CA ILE A 25 -19.58 -6.38 23.54
C ILE A 25 -19.03 -6.92 24.87
N LYS A 26 -19.90 -7.00 25.89
CA LYS A 26 -19.51 -7.51 27.22
C LYS A 26 -18.96 -8.95 27.17
N ASN A 27 -19.49 -9.77 26.30
CA ASN A 27 -19.12 -11.18 26.21
C ASN A 27 -17.91 -11.42 25.30
N SER A 28 -17.63 -10.54 24.36
CA SER A 28 -16.74 -10.80 23.25
C SER A 28 -15.55 -9.82 23.16
N ILE A 29 -15.68 -8.65 23.77
CA ILE A 29 -14.61 -7.61 23.75
C ILE A 29 -14.05 -7.45 25.16
N ALA A 30 -12.73 -7.49 25.30
CA ALA A 30 -12.02 -7.28 26.54
C ALA A 30 -12.31 -5.87 27.13
N GLU A 31 -12.03 -5.69 28.44
CA GLU A 31 -12.20 -4.39 29.08
C GLU A 31 -11.38 -3.29 28.39
N THR A 32 -12.05 -2.20 28.02
CA THR A 32 -11.46 -1.13 27.21
C THR A 32 -11.34 0.20 27.95
N SER A 33 -11.62 0.24 29.25
CA SER A 33 -11.74 1.48 30.04
C SER A 33 -10.48 2.35 30.03
N ASN A 34 -9.30 1.73 29.95
CA ASN A 34 -8.00 2.41 29.98
C ASN A 34 -7.35 2.58 28.59
N LEU A 35 -8.05 2.23 27.53
CA LEU A 35 -7.51 2.28 26.16
C LEU A 35 -7.82 3.61 25.49
N SER A 36 -6.93 4.05 24.60
CA SER A 36 -7.15 5.18 23.70
C SER A 36 -8.30 4.90 22.72
N THR A 37 -8.83 5.95 22.11
CA THR A 37 -9.86 5.84 21.07
C THR A 37 -9.42 4.93 19.93
N PHE A 38 -8.16 5.07 19.50
CA PHE A 38 -7.58 4.28 18.44
C PHE A 38 -7.48 2.79 18.78
N GLU A 39 -6.99 2.46 19.98
CA GLU A 39 -6.91 1.07 20.46
C GLU A 39 -8.30 0.43 20.55
N LYS A 40 -9.29 1.16 21.07
CA LYS A 40 -10.69 0.71 21.12
C LYS A 40 -11.23 0.43 19.71
N ALA A 41 -11.01 1.34 18.77
CA ALA A 41 -11.43 1.18 17.39
C ALA A 41 -10.76 -0.05 16.72
N THR A 42 -9.47 -0.28 17.00
CA THR A 42 -8.72 -1.46 16.51
C THR A 42 -9.30 -2.76 17.04
N ILE A 43 -9.65 -2.82 18.32
CA ILE A 43 -10.27 -4.03 18.92
C ILE A 43 -11.64 -4.29 18.32
N ILE A 44 -12.45 -3.25 18.08
CA ILE A 44 -13.74 -3.38 17.40
C ILE A 44 -13.54 -3.91 15.99
N ASP A 45 -12.59 -3.34 15.25
CA ASP A 45 -12.30 -3.72 13.86
C ASP A 45 -11.88 -5.20 13.78
N ASP A 46 -10.93 -5.63 14.62
CA ASP A 46 -10.51 -7.02 14.71
C ASP A 46 -11.66 -7.95 15.07
N TYR A 47 -12.46 -7.58 16.07
CA TYR A 47 -13.59 -8.40 16.47
C TYR A 47 -14.61 -8.55 15.35
N ILE A 48 -15.01 -7.46 14.72
CA ILE A 48 -16.03 -7.49 13.66
C ILE A 48 -15.49 -8.25 12.44
N LYS A 49 -14.29 -7.95 11.97
CA LYS A 49 -13.71 -8.62 10.80
C LYS A 49 -13.43 -10.11 11.02
N THR A 50 -13.14 -10.51 12.26
CA THR A 50 -12.93 -11.93 12.59
C THR A 50 -14.24 -12.71 12.67
N ASN A 51 -15.30 -12.09 13.19
CA ASN A 51 -16.50 -12.82 13.55
C ASN A 51 -17.67 -12.64 12.59
N PHE A 52 -17.63 -11.63 11.71
CA PHE A 52 -18.73 -11.34 10.80
C PHE A 52 -18.30 -11.50 9.34
N THR A 53 -19.19 -12.08 8.56
CA THR A 53 -19.00 -12.22 7.11
C THR A 53 -19.82 -11.18 6.37
N VAL A 54 -19.17 -10.44 5.46
CA VAL A 54 -19.84 -9.50 4.56
C VAL A 54 -20.32 -10.26 3.32
N VAL A 55 -21.65 -10.21 3.08
CA VAL A 55 -22.29 -10.91 1.97
C VAL A 55 -22.75 -9.91 0.92
N LYS A 56 -22.35 -10.15 -0.32
CA LYS A 56 -22.80 -9.35 -1.49
C LYS A 56 -24.24 -9.73 -1.88
N ASN A 57 -25.19 -9.35 -1.05
CA ASN A 57 -26.62 -9.59 -1.27
C ASN A 57 -27.44 -8.43 -0.68
N ASN A 58 -28.56 -8.09 -1.30
CA ASN A 58 -29.46 -7.01 -0.88
C ASN A 58 -30.66 -7.50 -0.03
N ASN A 59 -30.55 -8.67 0.64
CA ASN A 59 -31.59 -9.10 1.57
C ASN A 59 -31.67 -8.13 2.75
N ALA A 60 -32.88 -7.63 3.06
CA ALA A 60 -33.13 -6.69 4.15
C ALA A 60 -32.71 -7.21 5.53
N GLU A 61 -32.75 -8.53 5.76
CA GLU A 61 -32.29 -9.16 6.99
C GLU A 61 -30.81 -8.92 7.26
N LEU A 62 -29.98 -8.86 6.22
CA LEU A 62 -28.54 -8.59 6.32
C LEU A 62 -28.21 -7.14 6.78
N SER A 63 -29.22 -6.32 7.02
CA SER A 63 -29.13 -4.98 7.61
C SER A 63 -29.91 -4.85 8.94
N ASN A 64 -30.51 -5.94 9.42
CA ASN A 64 -31.21 -6.02 10.70
C ASN A 64 -30.24 -6.46 11.80
N MET A 65 -30.09 -5.69 12.89
CA MET A 65 -29.11 -5.95 13.94
C MET A 65 -29.31 -7.28 14.67
N ASP A 66 -30.56 -7.67 14.94
CA ASP A 66 -30.85 -8.96 15.61
C ASP A 66 -30.42 -10.14 14.74
N TYR A 67 -30.68 -10.06 13.43
CA TYR A 67 -30.23 -11.07 12.47
C TYR A 67 -28.70 -11.11 12.36
N ILE A 68 -28.07 -9.93 12.20
CA ILE A 68 -26.61 -9.81 12.04
C ILE A 68 -25.87 -10.39 13.25
N LEU A 69 -26.25 -10.00 14.46
CA LEU A 69 -25.59 -10.46 15.67
C LEU A 69 -25.78 -11.96 15.93
N LYS A 70 -26.95 -12.50 15.57
CA LYS A 70 -27.25 -13.93 15.69
C LYS A 70 -26.51 -14.78 14.65
N ASN A 71 -26.47 -14.34 13.41
CA ASN A 71 -25.97 -15.11 12.28
C ASN A 71 -24.53 -14.72 11.88
N LYS A 72 -24.00 -13.66 12.47
CA LYS A 72 -22.64 -13.11 12.16
C LYS A 72 -22.45 -12.89 10.65
N SER A 73 -23.51 -12.41 9.97
CA SER A 73 -23.56 -12.17 8.53
C SER A 73 -24.30 -10.89 8.23
N ALA A 74 -23.73 -10.03 7.39
CA ALA A 74 -24.26 -8.70 7.08
C ALA A 74 -24.02 -8.32 5.61
N SER A 75 -24.85 -7.41 5.07
CA SER A 75 -24.51 -6.67 3.85
C SER A 75 -23.45 -5.61 4.14
N ALA A 76 -22.87 -4.98 3.11
CA ALA A 76 -21.94 -3.85 3.30
C ALA A 76 -22.58 -2.71 4.13
N PHE A 77 -23.86 -2.43 3.91
CA PHE A 77 -24.61 -1.47 4.72
C PHE A 77 -24.87 -1.98 6.15
N GLY A 78 -25.16 -3.27 6.31
CA GLY A 78 -25.37 -3.91 7.61
C GLY A 78 -24.12 -3.92 8.46
N ILE A 79 -22.96 -4.19 7.87
CA ILE A 79 -21.68 -4.18 8.61
C ILE A 79 -21.30 -2.77 9.04
N LEU A 80 -21.49 -1.76 8.18
CA LEU A 80 -21.31 -0.35 8.54
C LEU A 80 -22.19 0.04 9.74
N LYS A 81 -23.46 -0.40 9.74
CA LYS A 81 -24.39 -0.21 10.85
C LYS A 81 -23.92 -0.93 12.12
N THR A 82 -23.37 -2.11 12.00
CA THR A 82 -22.78 -2.85 13.12
C THR A 82 -21.65 -2.04 13.76
N TYR A 83 -20.67 -1.60 12.97
CA TYR A 83 -19.61 -0.72 13.47
C TYR A 83 -20.15 0.51 14.19
N SER A 84 -21.12 1.21 13.61
CA SER A 84 -21.70 2.43 14.21
C SER A 84 -22.30 2.17 15.61
N HIS A 85 -22.95 1.03 15.82
CA HIS A 85 -23.48 0.63 17.13
C HIS A 85 -22.35 0.33 18.13
N TYR A 86 -21.27 -0.34 17.71
CA TYR A 86 -20.14 -0.67 18.58
C TYR A 86 -19.34 0.57 18.98
N LEU A 87 -19.05 1.44 18.01
CA LEU A 87 -18.34 2.71 18.26
C LEU A 87 -19.14 3.61 19.20
N TYR A 88 -20.45 3.75 18.96
CA TYR A 88 -21.35 4.52 19.83
C TYR A 88 -21.36 3.98 21.27
N ASN A 89 -21.44 2.65 21.44
CA ASN A 89 -21.45 2.02 22.75
C ASN A 89 -20.17 2.26 23.54
N LEU A 90 -19.01 2.28 22.90
CA LEU A 90 -17.71 2.53 23.51
C LEU A 90 -17.37 4.03 23.61
N GLY A 91 -18.33 4.92 23.28
CA GLY A 91 -18.16 6.37 23.37
C GLY A 91 -17.16 6.96 22.38
N ILE A 92 -16.94 6.28 21.25
CA ILE A 92 -16.05 6.75 20.20
C ILE A 92 -16.84 7.68 19.26
N GLU A 93 -16.30 8.86 19.00
CA GLU A 93 -16.83 9.79 18.00
C GLU A 93 -16.44 9.33 16.60
N TYR A 94 -17.42 9.36 15.68
CA TYR A 94 -17.23 8.94 14.29
C TYR A 94 -18.15 9.69 13.35
N GLU A 95 -17.79 9.70 12.09
CA GLU A 95 -18.57 10.18 10.95
C GLU A 95 -18.71 9.09 9.91
N ILE A 96 -19.81 9.07 9.18
CA ILE A 96 -20.01 8.14 8.06
C ILE A 96 -19.62 8.84 6.78
N VAL A 97 -18.71 8.22 6.02
CA VAL A 97 -18.28 8.73 4.71
C VAL A 97 -18.88 7.88 3.61
N ILE A 98 -19.55 8.52 2.67
CA ILE A 98 -20.16 7.87 1.50
C ILE A 98 -19.47 8.43 0.25
N THR A 99 -18.98 7.55 -0.59
CA THR A 99 -18.21 7.94 -1.77
C THR A 99 -18.43 6.98 -2.95
N ALA A 100 -17.64 7.15 -4.00
CA ALA A 100 -17.62 6.30 -5.19
C ALA A 100 -16.21 5.75 -5.43
N ASN A 101 -16.12 4.64 -6.15
CA ASN A 101 -14.85 4.15 -6.68
C ASN A 101 -14.32 5.12 -7.77
N ARG A 102 -13.22 5.82 -7.51
CA ARG A 102 -12.65 6.83 -8.41
C ARG A 102 -12.17 6.28 -9.75
N PHE A 103 -11.85 4.98 -9.84
CA PHE A 103 -11.47 4.35 -11.09
C PHE A 103 -12.67 4.07 -12.02
N LEU A 104 -13.88 4.01 -11.46
CA LEU A 104 -15.11 3.93 -12.23
C LEU A 104 -15.66 5.32 -12.52
N LYS A 105 -15.73 6.16 -11.49
CA LYS A 105 -16.19 7.55 -11.60
C LYS A 105 -15.74 8.38 -10.41
N LYS A 106 -15.08 9.52 -10.67
CA LYS A 106 -14.80 10.49 -9.62
C LYS A 106 -16.10 11.11 -9.11
N PHE A 107 -16.19 11.25 -7.79
CA PHE A 107 -17.33 11.94 -7.17
C PHE A 107 -17.14 13.46 -7.31
N ASP A 108 -18.17 14.11 -7.87
CA ASP A 108 -18.23 15.56 -8.00
C ASP A 108 -19.28 16.10 -6.99
N PRO A 109 -18.86 16.84 -5.95
CA PRO A 109 -19.77 17.43 -4.98
C PRO A 109 -20.80 18.39 -5.57
N GLU A 110 -20.50 19.05 -6.69
CA GLU A 110 -21.38 20.00 -7.37
C GLU A 110 -22.44 19.30 -8.21
N PHE A 111 -22.27 18.01 -8.51
CA PHE A 111 -23.21 17.22 -9.30
C PHE A 111 -23.96 16.20 -8.45
N PHE A 112 -25.26 16.47 -8.22
CA PHE A 112 -26.10 15.58 -7.43
C PHE A 112 -26.41 14.27 -8.16
N ASN A 113 -25.75 13.19 -7.79
CA ASN A 113 -26.03 11.83 -8.24
C ASN A 113 -25.74 10.80 -7.13
N PRO A 114 -26.66 10.62 -6.18
CA PRO A 114 -26.43 9.71 -5.05
C PRO A 114 -26.31 8.24 -5.45
N ASN A 115 -26.84 7.83 -6.61
CA ASN A 115 -26.83 6.43 -7.05
C ASN A 115 -25.41 5.89 -7.37
N GLN A 116 -24.43 6.76 -7.56
CA GLN A 116 -23.04 6.35 -7.77
C GLN A 116 -22.26 6.15 -6.46
N LEU A 117 -22.81 6.56 -5.33
CA LEU A 117 -22.16 6.48 -4.01
C LEU A 117 -22.44 5.09 -3.40
N GLN A 118 -21.52 4.15 -3.64
CA GLN A 118 -21.64 2.75 -3.23
C GLN A 118 -20.52 2.28 -2.30
N GLU A 119 -19.54 3.17 -2.02
CA GLU A 119 -18.43 2.89 -1.12
C GLU A 119 -18.65 3.58 0.21
N PHE A 120 -18.37 2.89 1.31
CA PHE A 120 -18.61 3.37 2.66
C PHE A 120 -17.35 3.29 3.51
N LEU A 121 -17.09 4.35 4.29
CA LEU A 121 -16.07 4.37 5.32
C LEU A 121 -16.65 4.92 6.62
N ILE A 122 -15.92 4.68 7.69
CA ILE A 122 -16.07 5.40 8.94
C ILE A 122 -14.83 6.29 9.10
N TYR A 123 -15.05 7.55 9.40
CA TYR A 123 -13.98 8.49 9.73
C TYR A 123 -13.97 8.75 11.23
N LEU A 124 -12.79 8.71 11.84
CA LEU A 124 -12.53 9.02 13.24
C LEU A 124 -11.91 10.43 13.30
N PRO A 125 -12.71 11.49 13.56
CA PRO A 125 -12.25 12.87 13.38
C PRO A 125 -11.11 13.26 14.32
N ASN A 126 -11.10 12.75 15.56
CA ASN A 126 -10.06 13.04 16.54
C ASN A 126 -8.72 12.36 16.22
N GLU A 127 -8.74 11.29 15.41
CA GLU A 127 -7.57 10.51 15.02
C GLU A 127 -7.13 10.82 13.58
N GLU A 128 -7.97 11.54 12.80
CA GLU A 128 -7.80 11.77 11.36
C GLU A 128 -7.61 10.47 10.57
N LYS A 129 -8.35 9.40 10.93
CA LYS A 129 -8.19 8.04 10.42
C LYS A 129 -9.49 7.43 9.94
N TYR A 130 -9.37 6.46 9.05
CA TYR A 130 -10.51 5.73 8.48
C TYR A 130 -10.60 4.30 8.99
N ILE A 131 -11.81 3.76 8.96
CA ILE A 131 -12.10 2.33 9.03
C ILE A 131 -12.82 1.95 7.75
N SER A 132 -12.44 0.83 7.15
CA SER A 132 -13.05 0.25 5.95
C SER A 132 -13.85 -0.99 6.33
N PRO A 133 -15.16 -0.86 6.65
CA PRO A 133 -15.93 -1.90 7.32
C PRO A 133 -16.08 -3.21 6.54
N ASP A 134 -16.20 -3.14 5.22
CA ASP A 134 -16.44 -4.27 4.32
C ASP A 134 -15.16 -4.78 3.63
N ARG A 135 -13.99 -4.23 3.99
CA ARG A 135 -12.70 -4.54 3.38
C ARG A 135 -11.76 -5.15 4.43
N ILE A 136 -11.77 -6.47 4.52
CA ILE A 136 -11.02 -7.21 5.53
C ILE A 136 -9.51 -7.03 5.43
N GLU A 137 -8.98 -6.74 4.24
CA GLU A 137 -7.56 -6.51 3.97
C GLU A 137 -7.01 -5.20 4.53
N TYR A 138 -7.88 -4.22 4.83
CA TYR A 138 -7.47 -2.92 5.39
C TYR A 138 -7.58 -2.90 6.91
N ARG A 139 -6.69 -2.15 7.56
CA ARG A 139 -6.66 -1.94 9.02
C ARG A 139 -7.27 -0.59 9.39
N VAL A 140 -7.52 -0.38 10.70
CA VAL A 140 -7.90 0.95 11.19
C VAL A 140 -6.80 1.96 10.86
N GLY A 141 -7.17 3.06 10.24
CA GLY A 141 -6.25 4.08 9.72
C GLY A 141 -6.03 4.02 8.22
N GLU A 142 -6.50 2.96 7.55
CA GLU A 142 -6.31 2.74 6.12
C GLU A 142 -7.61 3.00 5.35
N ALA A 143 -7.54 3.87 4.33
CA ALA A 143 -8.61 4.00 3.34
C ALA A 143 -8.22 3.21 2.07
N PRO A 144 -9.15 2.47 1.45
CA PRO A 144 -8.88 1.74 0.22
C PRO A 144 -8.38 2.64 -0.91
N PHE A 145 -7.40 2.17 -1.68
CA PHE A 145 -6.76 2.96 -2.74
C PHE A 145 -7.73 3.40 -3.85
N ASN A 146 -8.79 2.63 -4.09
CA ASN A 146 -9.80 2.95 -5.10
C ASN A 146 -10.71 4.13 -4.73
N ILE A 147 -10.60 4.67 -3.53
CA ILE A 147 -11.34 5.84 -3.06
C ILE A 147 -10.43 6.98 -2.56
N LEU A 148 -9.14 6.72 -2.33
CA LEU A 148 -8.18 7.77 -1.95
C LEU A 148 -8.09 8.87 -3.01
N GLY A 149 -8.14 10.13 -2.56
CA GLY A 149 -8.14 11.31 -3.42
C GLY A 149 -9.51 11.66 -4.02
N ASN A 150 -10.52 10.78 -3.86
CA ASN A 150 -11.90 11.12 -4.23
C ASN A 150 -12.57 11.99 -3.17
N TYR A 151 -13.61 12.74 -3.53
CA TYR A 151 -14.46 13.37 -2.54
C TYR A 151 -15.40 12.36 -1.88
N GLY A 152 -15.81 12.64 -0.64
CA GLY A 152 -16.85 11.93 0.08
C GLY A 152 -17.86 12.89 0.70
N VAL A 153 -19.07 12.39 0.95
CA VAL A 153 -20.06 13.02 1.80
C VAL A 153 -19.81 12.55 3.21
N TYR A 154 -19.36 13.44 4.09
CA TYR A 154 -19.13 13.17 5.51
C TYR A 154 -20.39 13.52 6.28
N VAL A 155 -21.08 12.51 6.81
CA VAL A 155 -22.31 12.66 7.57
C VAL A 155 -21.98 12.64 9.06
N VAL A 156 -22.37 13.68 9.77
CA VAL A 156 -22.11 13.86 11.21
C VAL A 156 -23.34 13.55 12.07
N LYS A 157 -23.13 13.40 13.38
CA LYS A 157 -24.14 12.90 14.33
C LYS A 157 -25.48 13.67 14.36
N ASN A 158 -25.49 14.96 14.06
CA ASN A 158 -26.70 15.79 14.03
C ASN A 158 -27.44 15.72 12.68
N PHE A 159 -27.01 14.81 11.77
CA PHE A 159 -27.50 14.66 10.40
C PHE A 159 -27.18 15.86 9.51
N ASP A 160 -26.15 16.61 9.88
CA ASP A 160 -25.50 17.57 9.00
C ASP A 160 -24.44 16.86 8.15
N TYR A 161 -23.90 17.52 7.13
CA TYR A 161 -22.89 16.93 6.27
C TYR A 161 -21.97 17.99 5.66
N TYR A 162 -20.81 17.54 5.23
CA TYR A 162 -19.89 18.34 4.43
C TYR A 162 -19.19 17.46 3.38
N PHE A 163 -18.56 18.10 2.40
CA PHE A 163 -17.76 17.42 1.39
C PHE A 163 -16.28 17.62 1.68
N SER A 164 -15.53 16.55 1.64
CA SER A 164 -14.06 16.61 1.76
C SER A 164 -13.43 15.50 0.93
N GLN A 165 -12.17 15.70 0.56
CA GLN A 165 -11.37 14.64 -0.04
C GLN A 165 -10.98 13.59 1.00
N ILE A 166 -10.99 12.33 0.58
CA ILE A 166 -10.50 11.21 1.36
C ILE A 166 -8.99 11.15 1.16
N VAL A 167 -8.24 11.50 2.18
CA VAL A 167 -6.79 11.60 2.12
C VAL A 167 -6.12 10.68 3.14
N GLN A 168 -4.99 10.08 2.77
CA GLN A 168 -4.12 9.43 3.73
C GLN A 168 -3.28 10.50 4.42
N SER A 169 -3.38 10.58 5.76
CA SER A 169 -2.68 11.61 6.55
C SER A 169 -1.15 11.48 6.49
N ASP A 170 -0.63 10.24 6.42
CA ASP A 170 0.80 9.98 6.22
C ASP A 170 1.11 9.64 4.76
N PRO A 171 1.79 10.52 4.01
CA PRO A 171 2.18 10.24 2.63
C PRO A 171 3.26 9.16 2.49
N ASN A 172 3.91 8.74 3.58
CA ASN A 172 4.88 7.65 3.60
C ASN A 172 4.28 6.34 4.10
N PHE A 173 2.97 6.29 4.27
CA PHE A 173 2.23 5.14 4.80
C PHE A 173 2.48 3.86 3.99
N SER A 174 2.45 3.95 2.66
CA SER A 174 2.72 2.81 1.77
C SER A 174 4.20 2.81 1.38
N ARG A 175 4.98 1.94 2.00
CA ARG A 175 6.43 1.90 1.82
C ARG A 175 6.94 0.49 1.61
N ILE A 176 7.99 0.36 0.80
CA ILE A 176 8.82 -0.84 0.67
C ILE A 176 10.24 -0.47 1.12
N ASN A 177 10.73 -1.14 2.17
CA ASN A 177 12.13 -1.16 2.51
C ASN A 177 12.73 -2.47 2.00
N ARG A 178 13.80 -2.41 1.23
CA ARG A 178 14.45 -3.59 0.67
C ARG A 178 15.95 -3.54 0.92
N THR A 179 16.50 -4.63 1.44
CA THR A 179 17.94 -4.87 1.50
C THR A 179 18.28 -6.05 0.59
N VAL A 180 19.38 -5.93 -0.15
CA VAL A 180 19.86 -6.99 -1.05
C VAL A 180 21.36 -7.13 -0.87
N ASP A 181 21.82 -8.32 -0.52
CA ASP A 181 23.25 -8.66 -0.51
C ASP A 181 23.55 -9.54 -1.73
N ILE A 182 24.55 -9.14 -2.51
CA ILE A 182 24.91 -9.75 -3.79
C ILE A 182 26.31 -10.37 -3.68
N LEU A 183 26.35 -11.65 -4.00
CA LEU A 183 27.57 -12.45 -4.06
C LEU A 183 27.70 -13.10 -5.43
N PHE A 184 28.94 -13.24 -5.89
CA PHE A 184 29.28 -13.96 -7.11
C PHE A 184 29.95 -15.30 -6.72
N ASP A 185 29.70 -16.32 -7.52
CA ASP A 185 30.43 -17.57 -7.39
C ASP A 185 31.90 -17.41 -7.87
N THR A 186 32.68 -18.49 -7.81
CA THR A 186 34.14 -18.42 -8.02
C THR A 186 34.52 -18.04 -9.44
N ASP A 187 33.76 -18.43 -10.43
CA ASP A 187 33.97 -18.17 -11.86
C ASP A 187 33.08 -17.05 -12.42
N LEU A 188 32.35 -16.37 -11.57
CA LEU A 188 31.41 -15.27 -11.89
C LEU A 188 30.31 -15.68 -12.85
N SER A 189 29.93 -16.95 -12.91
CA SER A 189 28.85 -17.46 -13.77
C SER A 189 27.49 -17.36 -13.11
N ILE A 190 27.43 -17.35 -11.78
CA ILE A 190 26.18 -17.30 -11.00
C ILE A 190 26.23 -16.14 -10.00
N VAL A 191 25.18 -15.37 -9.97
CA VAL A 191 24.95 -14.31 -8.97
C VAL A 191 23.91 -14.78 -7.98
N THR A 192 24.24 -14.70 -6.68
CA THR A 192 23.31 -14.97 -5.59
C THR A 192 22.83 -13.65 -4.97
N LEU A 193 21.53 -13.47 -4.86
CA LEU A 193 20.89 -12.33 -4.19
C LEU A 193 20.19 -12.83 -2.93
N THR A 194 20.64 -12.37 -1.77
CA THR A 194 19.94 -12.57 -0.49
C THR A 194 19.17 -11.30 -0.19
N GLN A 195 17.86 -11.41 -0.02
CA GLN A 195 16.96 -10.26 0.06
C GLN A 195 16.07 -10.30 1.30
N SER A 196 15.85 -9.13 1.90
CA SER A 196 14.82 -8.90 2.89
C SER A 196 13.99 -7.69 2.49
N GLN A 197 12.67 -7.80 2.54
CA GLN A 197 11.75 -6.73 2.14
C GLN A 197 10.65 -6.55 3.19
N GLU A 198 10.42 -5.31 3.58
CA GLU A 198 9.35 -4.91 4.48
C GLU A 198 8.35 -4.03 3.74
N TYR A 199 7.08 -4.40 3.79
CA TYR A 199 5.98 -3.72 3.13
C TYR A 199 5.02 -3.14 4.17
N THR A 200 4.63 -1.87 4.00
CA THR A 200 3.63 -1.21 4.84
C THR A 200 2.48 -0.64 4.00
N GLY A 201 1.40 -0.25 4.66
CA GLY A 201 0.23 0.37 4.04
C GLY A 201 -0.40 -0.48 2.95
N HIS A 202 -0.72 0.13 1.82
CA HIS A 202 -1.39 -0.55 0.70
C HIS A 202 -0.59 -1.73 0.14
N TRP A 203 0.74 -1.68 0.21
CA TRP A 203 1.59 -2.80 -0.19
C TRP A 203 1.35 -4.02 0.70
N SER A 204 1.35 -3.83 2.02
CA SER A 204 1.09 -4.94 2.95
C SER A 204 -0.35 -5.45 2.86
N ALA A 205 -1.33 -4.55 2.69
CA ALA A 205 -2.73 -4.92 2.50
C ALA A 205 -2.92 -5.77 1.24
N THR A 206 -2.32 -5.36 0.12
CA THR A 206 -2.34 -6.11 -1.14
C THR A 206 -1.68 -7.48 -1.00
N SER A 207 -0.48 -7.56 -0.39
CA SER A 207 0.24 -8.82 -0.19
C SER A 207 -0.57 -9.81 0.63
N ARG A 208 -1.13 -9.36 1.75
CA ARG A 208 -2.00 -10.19 2.59
C ARG A 208 -3.26 -10.64 1.86
N ALA A 209 -3.89 -9.74 1.08
CA ALA A 209 -5.07 -10.08 0.29
C ALA A 209 -4.76 -11.17 -0.76
N VAL A 210 -3.63 -11.06 -1.46
CA VAL A 210 -3.21 -12.08 -2.43
C VAL A 210 -3.03 -13.45 -1.74
N LEU A 211 -2.29 -13.51 -0.64
CA LEU A 211 -2.03 -14.76 0.07
C LEU A 211 -3.27 -15.42 0.66
N ASN A 212 -4.31 -14.65 1.01
CA ASN A 212 -5.48 -15.16 1.70
C ASN A 212 -6.70 -15.39 0.79
N PHE A 213 -6.79 -14.72 -0.37
CA PHE A 213 -8.00 -14.76 -1.20
C PHE A 213 -7.80 -15.30 -2.61
N TYR A 214 -6.54 -15.42 -3.07
CA TYR A 214 -6.27 -15.82 -4.44
C TYR A 214 -5.89 -17.31 -4.55
N PRO A 215 -6.08 -17.92 -5.72
CA PRO A 215 -5.67 -19.29 -5.97
C PRO A 215 -4.15 -19.47 -5.86
N GLU A 216 -3.70 -20.67 -5.54
CA GLU A 216 -2.28 -21.04 -5.38
C GLU A 216 -1.40 -20.59 -6.58
N GLN A 217 -1.92 -20.70 -7.81
CA GLN A 217 -1.20 -20.25 -8.99
C GLN A 217 -0.90 -18.74 -8.95
N SER A 218 -1.88 -17.91 -8.59
CA SER A 218 -1.69 -16.45 -8.46
C SER A 218 -0.78 -16.07 -7.29
N ILE A 219 -0.79 -16.86 -6.21
CA ILE A 219 0.13 -16.68 -5.09
C ILE A 219 1.57 -16.92 -5.58
N LYS A 220 1.83 -18.01 -6.30
CA LYS A 220 3.16 -18.30 -6.87
C LYS A 220 3.64 -17.24 -7.86
N GLU A 221 2.77 -16.75 -8.71
CA GLU A 221 3.09 -15.63 -9.63
C GLU A 221 3.42 -14.35 -8.85
N TYR A 222 2.75 -14.12 -7.73
CA TYR A 222 3.03 -12.97 -6.87
C TYR A 222 4.35 -13.12 -6.10
N GLU A 223 4.64 -14.31 -5.58
CA GLU A 223 5.94 -14.63 -4.96
C GLU A 223 7.09 -14.48 -5.96
N ASP A 224 6.91 -14.95 -7.19
CA ASP A 224 7.85 -14.74 -8.27
C ASP A 224 8.08 -13.24 -8.56
N TYR A 225 7.01 -12.45 -8.58
CA TYR A 225 7.10 -10.99 -8.74
C TYR A 225 7.89 -10.35 -7.57
N LEU A 226 7.61 -10.73 -6.32
CA LEU A 226 8.26 -10.17 -5.12
C LEU A 226 9.75 -10.51 -5.03
N THR A 227 10.17 -11.67 -5.53
CA THR A 227 11.55 -12.13 -5.48
C THR A 227 12.48 -11.50 -6.52
N GLY A 228 11.95 -10.90 -7.58
CA GLY A 228 12.78 -10.19 -8.57
C GLY A 228 12.13 -10.11 -9.94
N SER A 229 11.18 -9.18 -10.13
CA SER A 229 10.62 -8.89 -11.45
C SER A 229 11.72 -8.38 -12.39
N GLY A 230 11.78 -8.89 -13.62
CA GLY A 230 12.78 -8.50 -14.62
C GLY A 230 14.06 -9.36 -14.62
N ILE A 231 14.19 -10.37 -13.75
CA ILE A 231 15.24 -11.39 -13.80
C ILE A 231 14.57 -12.67 -14.32
N GLU A 232 14.71 -12.94 -15.62
CA GLU A 232 13.92 -13.98 -16.32
C GLU A 232 14.35 -15.41 -15.96
N ASP A 233 15.65 -15.62 -15.74
CA ASP A 233 16.26 -16.93 -15.47
C ASP A 233 16.44 -17.22 -13.97
N LYS A 234 15.89 -16.39 -13.08
CA LYS A 234 16.06 -16.56 -11.64
C LYS A 234 15.55 -17.91 -11.15
N VAL A 235 16.32 -18.52 -10.26
CA VAL A 235 15.92 -19.67 -9.47
C VAL A 235 15.69 -19.21 -8.03
N ILE A 236 14.52 -19.49 -7.49
CA ILE A 236 14.19 -19.19 -6.09
C ILE A 236 14.68 -20.36 -5.23
N GLU A 237 15.79 -20.15 -4.52
CA GLU A 237 16.38 -21.16 -3.63
C GLU A 237 15.61 -21.25 -2.30
N SER A 238 15.14 -20.11 -1.82
CA SER A 238 14.27 -20.04 -0.64
C SER A 238 13.39 -18.80 -0.68
N TYR A 239 12.19 -18.94 -0.10
CA TYR A 239 11.25 -17.85 0.11
C TYR A 239 10.48 -18.07 1.41
N GLU A 240 10.42 -17.05 2.24
CA GLU A 240 9.63 -17.03 3.47
C GLU A 240 8.87 -15.70 3.57
N ALA A 241 7.60 -15.77 3.97
CA ALA A 241 6.78 -14.60 4.28
C ALA A 241 6.34 -14.62 5.74
N SER A 242 6.32 -13.45 6.38
CA SER A 242 5.91 -13.26 7.76
C SER A 242 4.86 -12.16 7.88
N ASN A 243 4.06 -12.18 8.98
CA ASN A 243 2.94 -11.28 9.22
C ASN A 243 1.91 -11.32 8.08
N THR A 244 1.61 -12.54 7.63
CA THR A 244 0.73 -12.84 6.49
C THR A 244 -0.75 -12.76 6.82
N GLU A 245 -1.12 -12.78 8.11
CA GLU A 245 -2.49 -12.77 8.57
C GLU A 245 -3.18 -11.44 8.25
N LEU A 246 -4.43 -11.53 7.82
CA LEU A 246 -5.27 -10.35 7.57
C LEU A 246 -5.62 -9.61 8.85
N LEU A 247 -5.87 -10.34 9.95
CA LEU A 247 -6.27 -9.83 11.23
C LEU A 247 -5.13 -9.96 12.23
N GLN A 248 -4.68 -8.84 12.76
CA GLN A 248 -3.64 -8.80 13.77
C GLN A 248 -3.98 -7.74 14.82
N MET A 249 -3.92 -8.14 16.10
CA MET A 249 -4.11 -7.22 17.23
C MET A 249 -3.02 -6.13 17.27
N GLU A 250 -1.82 -6.46 16.79
CA GLU A 250 -0.73 -5.50 16.71
C GLU A 250 -0.79 -4.72 15.40
N TYR A 251 -1.32 -3.54 15.51
CA TYR A 251 -1.42 -2.57 14.43
C TYR A 251 -0.01 -2.18 13.92
N ASN A 252 0.14 -2.08 12.60
CA ASN A 252 1.36 -1.66 11.90
C ASN A 252 2.51 -2.67 11.79
N LYS A 253 2.31 -3.96 12.03
CA LYS A 253 3.35 -4.92 11.63
C LYS A 253 3.52 -4.90 10.11
N PRO A 254 4.73 -4.71 9.59
CA PRO A 254 4.98 -4.83 8.17
C PRO A 254 4.73 -6.28 7.71
N PHE A 255 4.29 -6.46 6.47
CA PHE A 255 4.42 -7.73 5.79
C PHE A 255 5.89 -7.88 5.39
N ILE A 256 6.52 -9.00 5.70
CA ILE A 256 7.96 -9.20 5.47
C ILE A 256 8.16 -10.41 4.57
N THR A 257 9.08 -10.28 3.60
CA THR A 257 9.58 -11.41 2.81
C THR A 257 11.08 -11.51 2.91
N ASN A 258 11.59 -12.75 3.04
CA ASN A 258 13.00 -13.07 2.94
C ASN A 258 13.18 -14.09 1.82
N SER A 259 14.14 -13.88 0.93
CA SER A 259 14.39 -14.80 -0.17
C SER A 259 15.86 -14.87 -0.54
N VAL A 260 16.24 -16.01 -1.08
CA VAL A 260 17.52 -16.22 -1.77
C VAL A 260 17.21 -16.63 -3.20
N ILE A 261 17.75 -15.90 -4.15
CA ILE A 261 17.63 -16.23 -5.57
C ILE A 261 18.99 -16.31 -6.23
N THR A 262 19.10 -17.12 -7.27
CA THR A 262 20.27 -17.21 -8.15
C THR A 262 19.89 -16.87 -9.59
N SER A 263 20.85 -16.33 -10.35
CA SER A 263 20.69 -16.01 -11.77
C SER A 263 22.04 -16.05 -12.48
N GLU A 264 22.06 -16.56 -13.70
CA GLU A 264 23.21 -16.54 -14.60
C GLU A 264 23.17 -15.27 -15.49
N SER A 265 21.98 -14.81 -15.88
CA SER A 265 21.82 -13.70 -16.85
C SER A 265 22.16 -12.31 -16.29
N LEU A 266 22.41 -12.19 -15.00
CA LEU A 266 22.84 -10.92 -14.39
C LEU A 266 24.28 -10.58 -14.68
N VAL A 267 25.11 -11.53 -15.13
CA VAL A 267 26.52 -11.33 -15.49
C VAL A 267 26.77 -11.79 -16.92
N GLU A 268 27.57 -11.02 -17.66
CA GLU A 268 28.02 -11.34 -19.02
C GLU A 268 29.54 -11.26 -19.08
N GLU A 269 30.20 -12.26 -19.70
CA GLU A 269 31.61 -12.23 -19.97
C GLU A 269 31.99 -11.16 -21.01
N ALA A 270 33.00 -10.37 -20.74
CA ALA A 270 33.56 -9.35 -21.62
C ALA A 270 35.09 -9.49 -21.77
N GLY A 271 35.52 -10.61 -22.34
CA GLY A 271 36.94 -11.02 -22.39
C GLY A 271 37.42 -11.57 -21.04
N ASP A 272 38.41 -10.92 -20.40
CA ASP A 272 38.83 -11.23 -19.02
C ASP A 272 38.00 -10.51 -17.94
N ASP A 273 37.15 -9.61 -18.34
CA ASP A 273 36.28 -8.80 -17.48
C ASP A 273 34.86 -9.32 -17.51
N PHE A 274 33.98 -8.79 -16.62
CA PHE A 274 32.53 -9.14 -16.55
C PHE A 274 31.69 -7.89 -16.44
N ILE A 275 30.51 -7.92 -17.11
CA ILE A 275 29.50 -6.87 -17.01
C ILE A 275 28.39 -7.38 -16.09
N PHE A 276 28.18 -6.71 -14.95
CA PHE A 276 27.10 -7.03 -14.03
C PHE A 276 25.93 -6.05 -14.21
N GLN A 277 24.74 -6.59 -14.51
CA GLN A 277 23.50 -5.83 -14.80
C GLN A 277 22.80 -5.41 -13.50
N ILE A 278 23.45 -4.54 -12.72
CA ILE A 278 22.98 -4.10 -11.39
C ILE A 278 21.57 -3.49 -11.43
N GLY A 279 21.24 -2.77 -12.49
CA GLY A 279 19.94 -2.11 -12.62
C GLY A 279 18.76 -3.07 -12.59
N LYS A 280 18.91 -4.32 -13.06
CA LYS A 280 17.83 -5.32 -12.99
C LYS A 280 17.44 -5.71 -11.56
N VAL A 281 18.34 -5.51 -10.60
CA VAL A 281 18.08 -5.86 -9.18
C VAL A 281 16.93 -5.08 -8.58
N ILE A 282 16.66 -3.85 -9.02
CA ILE A 282 15.53 -3.06 -8.51
C ILE A 282 14.16 -3.50 -9.08
N GLY A 283 14.16 -4.43 -10.02
CA GLY A 283 12.95 -4.91 -10.70
C GLY A 283 12.55 -4.03 -11.88
N THR A 284 11.53 -4.48 -12.61
CA THR A 284 11.03 -3.79 -13.80
C THR A 284 10.51 -2.40 -13.47
N GLN A 285 10.94 -1.39 -14.23
CA GLN A 285 10.55 0.01 -14.07
C GLN A 285 9.68 0.49 -15.24
N SER A 286 8.79 1.44 -14.95
CA SER A 286 7.98 2.08 -15.99
C SER A 286 8.80 3.09 -16.78
N GLU A 287 8.56 3.14 -18.10
CA GLU A 287 9.16 4.12 -19.00
C GLU A 287 8.11 5.08 -19.55
N LEU A 288 8.42 6.37 -19.54
CA LEU A 288 7.56 7.42 -20.08
C LEU A 288 8.24 8.15 -21.25
N TYR A 289 8.87 7.40 -22.16
CA TYR A 289 9.44 7.91 -23.41
C TYR A 289 8.36 7.92 -24.50
N GLN A 290 7.59 9.02 -24.57
CA GLN A 290 6.55 9.20 -25.58
C GLN A 290 6.77 10.51 -26.35
N GLU A 291 6.52 10.49 -27.66
CA GLU A 291 6.66 11.66 -28.53
C GLU A 291 5.41 12.56 -28.49
N THR A 292 4.24 11.99 -28.20
CA THR A 292 2.98 12.75 -28.18
C THR A 292 2.74 13.39 -26.83
N LYS A 293 2.23 14.63 -26.86
CA LYS A 293 1.88 15.37 -25.66
C LYS A 293 0.78 14.65 -24.88
N ARG A 294 0.98 14.45 -23.58
CA ARG A 294 -0.04 13.91 -22.68
C ARG A 294 -1.21 14.88 -22.53
N ILE A 295 -2.44 14.36 -22.59
CA ILE A 295 -3.67 15.14 -22.43
C ILE A 295 -4.48 14.69 -21.19
N ASN A 296 -4.25 13.47 -20.70
CA ASN A 296 -4.93 12.95 -19.52
C ASN A 296 -4.18 13.37 -18.24
N PRO A 297 -4.89 13.60 -17.12
CA PRO A 297 -4.28 13.86 -15.82
C PRO A 297 -3.25 12.78 -15.42
N ILE A 298 -2.30 13.17 -14.59
CA ILE A 298 -1.33 12.25 -13.99
C ILE A 298 -1.92 11.78 -12.68
N GLU A 299 -2.27 10.50 -12.61
CA GLU A 299 -2.89 9.90 -11.44
C GLU A 299 -2.12 8.67 -10.98
N MET A 300 -1.81 8.63 -9.69
CA MET A 300 -1.23 7.48 -9.00
C MET A 300 -2.33 6.75 -8.22
N GLN A 301 -2.15 5.45 -8.01
CA GLN A 301 -3.11 4.67 -7.21
C GLN A 301 -3.14 5.18 -5.77
N TYR A 302 -1.98 5.39 -5.17
CA TYR A 302 -1.78 5.94 -3.83
C TYR A 302 -0.38 6.52 -3.69
N PRO A 303 -0.15 7.41 -2.72
CA PRO A 303 1.20 7.84 -2.36
C PRO A 303 2.04 6.64 -1.91
N ASN A 304 3.28 6.55 -2.39
CA ASN A 304 4.16 5.42 -2.06
C ASN A 304 5.64 5.84 -2.00
N GLN A 305 6.44 4.99 -1.35
CA GLN A 305 7.87 5.18 -1.19
C GLN A 305 8.60 3.83 -1.28
N TYR A 306 9.79 3.87 -1.87
CA TYR A 306 10.72 2.76 -1.98
C TYR A 306 12.07 3.21 -1.44
N ASP A 307 12.62 2.46 -0.50
CA ASP A 307 13.94 2.66 0.06
C ASP A 307 14.75 1.37 -0.07
N TYR A 308 15.78 1.38 -0.89
CA TYR A 308 16.60 0.21 -1.15
C TYR A 308 18.02 0.42 -0.70
N THR A 309 18.61 -0.64 -0.15
CA THR A 309 20.05 -0.75 0.12
C THR A 309 20.56 -2.02 -0.54
N ILE A 310 21.51 -1.88 -1.46
CA ILE A 310 22.10 -2.98 -2.21
C ILE A 310 23.58 -3.03 -1.90
N SER A 311 24.06 -4.17 -1.41
CA SER A 311 25.45 -4.43 -1.09
C SER A 311 26.03 -5.43 -2.10
N ILE A 312 27.11 -5.07 -2.78
CA ILE A 312 27.77 -5.90 -3.79
C ILE A 312 29.18 -6.19 -3.32
N SER A 313 29.47 -7.44 -3.02
CA SER A 313 30.83 -7.87 -2.72
C SER A 313 31.66 -7.96 -4.01
N ILE A 314 32.67 -7.10 -4.15
CA ILE A 314 33.58 -7.15 -5.31
C ILE A 314 34.39 -8.45 -5.24
N PRO A 315 34.37 -9.30 -6.30
CA PRO A 315 35.09 -10.57 -6.29
C PRO A 315 36.58 -10.39 -6.11
N PRO A 316 37.26 -11.31 -5.41
CA PRO A 316 38.73 -11.28 -5.30
C PRO A 316 39.40 -11.24 -6.66
N GLY A 317 40.39 -10.35 -6.85
CA GLY A 317 41.11 -10.18 -8.12
C GLY A 317 40.40 -9.26 -9.13
N PHE A 318 39.31 -8.61 -8.72
CA PHE A 318 38.58 -7.64 -9.56
C PHE A 318 38.48 -6.26 -8.92
N THR A 319 38.29 -5.24 -9.76
CA THR A 319 37.86 -3.89 -9.40
C THR A 319 36.54 -3.58 -10.09
N ALA A 320 35.82 -2.55 -9.62
CA ALA A 320 34.56 -2.13 -10.25
C ALA A 320 34.73 -0.77 -10.94
N GLU A 321 34.30 -0.67 -12.18
CA GLU A 321 34.27 0.55 -12.99
C GLU A 321 32.83 0.89 -13.44
N GLY A 322 32.60 2.11 -13.92
CA GLY A 322 31.26 2.57 -14.36
C GLY A 322 30.33 3.04 -13.23
N LEU A 323 30.84 3.13 -12.00
CA LEU A 323 30.02 3.41 -10.81
C LEU A 323 29.40 4.81 -10.78
N THR A 324 29.94 5.78 -11.51
CA THR A 324 29.41 7.16 -11.53
C THR A 324 27.99 7.26 -12.06
N GLU A 325 27.59 6.32 -12.92
CA GLU A 325 26.22 6.24 -13.48
C GLU A 325 25.17 5.84 -12.44
N LEU A 326 25.61 5.28 -11.30
CA LEU A 326 24.75 4.96 -10.17
C LEU A 326 24.29 6.20 -9.37
N ASN A 327 24.90 7.37 -9.59
CA ASN A 327 24.51 8.62 -8.92
C ASN A 327 23.47 9.36 -9.74
N ILE A 328 22.21 9.28 -9.35
CA ILE A 328 21.10 9.94 -9.99
C ILE A 328 20.35 10.77 -8.94
N ASP A 329 19.97 12.02 -9.26
CA ASP A 329 19.05 12.84 -8.43
C ASP A 329 18.08 13.58 -9.34
N LYS A 330 16.84 13.11 -9.35
CA LYS A 330 15.72 13.74 -10.06
C LYS A 330 14.56 13.96 -9.11
N SER A 331 13.98 15.14 -9.16
CA SER A 331 12.85 15.47 -8.29
C SER A 331 11.87 16.45 -8.92
N TYR A 332 10.58 16.19 -8.71
CA TYR A 332 9.49 17.13 -8.97
C TYR A 332 9.14 17.86 -7.66
N LYS A 333 9.08 19.20 -7.70
CA LYS A 333 8.80 20.01 -6.50
C LYS A 333 7.48 20.75 -6.65
N SER A 334 6.74 20.90 -5.55
CA SER A 334 5.58 21.78 -5.49
C SER A 334 5.97 23.25 -5.71
N VAL A 335 5.00 24.13 -5.94
CA VAL A 335 5.20 25.58 -6.00
C VAL A 335 5.86 26.14 -4.73
N LYS A 336 5.64 25.49 -3.58
CA LYS A 336 6.27 25.84 -2.29
C LYS A 336 7.68 25.25 -2.11
N GLY A 337 8.21 24.53 -3.11
CA GLY A 337 9.55 23.93 -3.08
C GLY A 337 9.65 22.55 -2.41
N ASN A 338 8.55 21.99 -1.89
CA ASN A 338 8.55 20.65 -1.30
C ASN A 338 8.66 19.59 -2.41
N LYS A 339 9.54 18.60 -2.25
CA LYS A 339 9.65 17.47 -3.18
C LYS A 339 8.36 16.62 -3.08
N LEU A 340 7.62 16.50 -4.17
CA LEU A 340 6.40 15.70 -4.30
C LEU A 340 6.66 14.31 -4.90
N CYS A 341 7.64 14.21 -5.79
CA CYS A 341 8.23 12.93 -6.16
C CYS A 341 9.74 13.06 -6.36
N LYS A 342 10.43 11.96 -6.23
CA LYS A 342 11.89 11.91 -6.31
C LYS A 342 12.35 10.51 -6.70
N PHE A 343 13.42 10.43 -7.49
CA PHE A 343 14.31 9.28 -7.59
C PHE A 343 15.73 9.75 -7.28
N GLU A 344 16.36 9.16 -6.29
CA GLU A 344 17.73 9.44 -5.90
C GLU A 344 18.45 8.12 -5.66
N SER A 345 19.61 7.95 -6.29
CA SER A 345 20.52 6.85 -6.04
C SER A 345 21.92 7.38 -5.82
N ASN A 346 22.65 6.75 -4.91
CA ASN A 346 24.03 7.08 -4.58
C ASN A 346 24.77 5.80 -4.26
N TYR A 347 26.10 5.78 -4.47
CA TYR A 347 26.95 4.68 -4.05
C TYR A 347 28.12 5.15 -3.18
N ARG A 348 28.67 4.20 -2.42
CA ARG A 348 29.93 4.31 -1.72
C ARG A 348 30.64 2.95 -1.73
N ILE A 349 31.95 2.94 -1.53
CA ILE A 349 32.74 1.70 -1.43
C ILE A 349 33.31 1.61 -0.02
N GLU A 350 33.08 0.49 0.64
CA GLU A 350 33.58 0.18 1.97
C GLU A 350 34.10 -1.27 1.99
N ASN A 351 35.36 -1.48 2.32
CA ASN A 351 35.98 -2.81 2.47
C ASN A 351 35.69 -3.79 1.32
N GLN A 352 35.93 -3.40 0.06
CA GLN A 352 35.64 -4.18 -1.15
C GLN A 352 34.12 -4.47 -1.37
N THR A 353 33.26 -3.71 -0.74
CA THR A 353 31.81 -3.78 -0.96
C THR A 353 31.32 -2.46 -1.54
N ILE A 354 30.59 -2.51 -2.64
CA ILE A 354 29.85 -1.38 -3.18
C ILE A 354 28.50 -1.36 -2.48
N ILE A 355 28.17 -0.26 -1.81
CA ILE A 355 26.88 -0.06 -1.15
C ILE A 355 26.12 1.01 -1.93
N ILE A 356 24.98 0.64 -2.50
CA ILE A 356 24.10 1.52 -3.24
C ILE A 356 22.86 1.79 -2.38
N THR A 357 22.48 3.06 -2.25
CA THR A 357 21.24 3.47 -1.60
C THR A 357 20.33 4.13 -2.62
N ILE A 358 19.06 3.73 -2.65
CA ILE A 358 18.04 4.29 -3.54
C ILE A 358 16.88 4.74 -2.70
N GLN A 359 16.39 5.95 -2.98
CA GLN A 359 15.15 6.46 -2.46
C GLN A 359 14.28 6.96 -3.60
N GLU A 360 13.11 6.36 -3.75
CA GLU A 360 12.09 6.77 -4.69
C GLU A 360 10.78 7.01 -3.95
N PHE A 361 10.07 8.10 -4.23
CA PHE A 361 8.76 8.34 -3.64
C PHE A 361 7.84 9.20 -4.50
N TYR A 362 6.54 9.01 -4.28
CA TYR A 362 5.42 9.73 -4.91
C TYR A 362 4.42 10.09 -3.79
N LYS A 363 4.38 11.37 -3.39
CA LYS A 363 3.62 11.84 -2.21
C LYS A 363 2.21 12.32 -2.51
N SER A 364 1.74 12.21 -3.75
CA SER A 364 0.42 12.66 -4.17
C SER A 364 -0.25 11.63 -5.07
N ASN A 365 -1.59 11.60 -5.01
CA ASN A 365 -2.38 10.83 -5.97
C ASN A 365 -2.48 11.53 -7.33
N GLU A 366 -2.31 12.85 -7.39
CA GLU A 366 -2.46 13.63 -8.60
C GLU A 366 -1.29 14.62 -8.76
N TYR A 367 -0.86 14.80 -10.01
CA TYR A 367 0.20 15.75 -10.37
C TYR A 367 -0.28 16.67 -11.49
N ASP A 368 0.18 17.92 -11.47
CA ASP A 368 -0.17 18.95 -12.45
C ASP A 368 0.31 18.54 -13.86
N LEU A 369 -0.66 18.41 -14.77
CA LEU A 369 -0.39 18.04 -16.16
C LEU A 369 0.52 19.05 -16.88
N ASN A 370 0.47 20.34 -16.50
CA ASN A 370 1.34 21.37 -17.08
C ASN A 370 2.82 21.18 -16.71
N ARG A 371 3.08 20.38 -15.69
CA ARG A 371 4.43 20.05 -15.21
C ARG A 371 4.76 18.56 -15.44
N TYR A 372 4.12 17.94 -16.41
CA TYR A 372 4.30 16.53 -16.75
C TYR A 372 5.77 16.17 -17.04
N GLU A 373 6.53 17.08 -17.68
CA GLU A 373 7.93 16.81 -18.00
C GLU A 373 8.79 16.59 -16.75
N GLU A 374 8.58 17.36 -15.68
CA GLU A 374 9.30 17.15 -14.42
C GLU A 374 8.94 15.82 -13.75
N PHE A 375 7.66 15.43 -13.81
CA PHE A 375 7.21 14.12 -13.31
C PHE A 375 7.81 12.97 -14.14
N ARG A 376 7.79 13.12 -15.48
CA ARG A 376 8.36 12.17 -16.42
C ARG A 376 9.86 11.93 -16.20
N GLU A 377 10.63 13.00 -15.92
CA GLU A 377 12.04 12.88 -15.61
C GLU A 377 12.32 12.01 -14.38
N VAL A 378 11.46 12.05 -13.37
CA VAL A 378 11.60 11.20 -12.17
C VAL A 378 11.30 9.73 -12.50
N ILE A 379 10.23 9.46 -13.23
CA ILE A 379 9.90 8.09 -13.65
C ILE A 379 11.00 7.49 -14.54
N ASN A 380 11.46 8.27 -15.52
CA ASN A 380 12.51 7.81 -16.44
C ASN A 380 13.86 7.62 -15.74
N ALA A 381 14.15 8.37 -14.66
CA ALA A 381 15.36 8.18 -13.87
C ALA A 381 15.42 6.79 -13.20
N ALA A 382 14.28 6.26 -12.71
CA ALA A 382 14.20 4.90 -12.21
C ALA A 382 14.42 3.87 -13.33
N SER A 383 13.81 4.12 -14.51
CA SER A 383 14.01 3.28 -15.70
C SER A 383 15.45 3.33 -16.22
N ASP A 384 16.10 4.49 -16.19
CA ASP A 384 17.50 4.62 -16.60
C ASP A 384 18.42 3.88 -15.63
N PHE A 385 18.17 3.96 -14.31
CA PHE A 385 18.89 3.15 -13.33
C PHE A 385 18.71 1.65 -13.62
N ASN A 386 17.51 1.20 -13.96
CA ASN A 386 17.21 -0.22 -14.27
C ASN A 386 18.05 -0.76 -15.45
N LYS A 387 18.56 0.12 -16.32
CA LYS A 387 19.44 -0.23 -17.46
C LYS A 387 20.92 -0.14 -17.13
N THR A 388 21.28 0.30 -15.92
CA THR A 388 22.69 0.51 -15.54
C THR A 388 23.39 -0.82 -15.29
N SER A 389 24.64 -0.90 -15.76
CA SER A 389 25.56 -2.02 -15.53
C SER A 389 26.86 -1.50 -14.94
N ILE A 390 27.59 -2.35 -14.22
CA ILE A 390 28.94 -2.09 -13.74
C ILE A 390 29.92 -3.07 -14.39
N LEU A 391 31.14 -2.63 -14.63
CA LEU A 391 32.21 -3.47 -15.13
C LEU A 391 33.04 -4.01 -13.96
N LEU A 392 33.10 -5.31 -13.79
CA LEU A 392 34.04 -6.02 -12.92
C LEU A 392 35.28 -6.29 -13.73
N LYS A 393 36.33 -5.50 -13.47
CA LYS A 393 37.58 -5.53 -14.23
C LYS A 393 38.65 -6.34 -13.49
N LYS A 394 39.23 -7.30 -14.17
CA LYS A 394 40.28 -8.16 -13.64
C LYS A 394 41.55 -7.37 -13.32
N ILE A 395 42.10 -7.57 -12.13
CA ILE A 395 43.37 -6.99 -11.73
C ILE A 395 44.47 -7.83 -12.37
N LEU A 396 45.34 -7.19 -13.20
CA LEU A 396 46.48 -7.83 -13.89
C LEU A 396 47.63 -8.16 -12.93
#